data_54f81afc59a63a9b687df4c2a95827b3
#
_entry.id   54f81afc59a63a9b687df4c2a95827b3
#
_cell.length_a   1.000
_cell.length_b   1.000
_cell.length_c   1.000
_cell.angle_alpha   90.00
_cell.angle_beta   90.00
_cell.angle_gamma   90.00
#
_symmetry.space_group_name_H-M   'P 1'
#
loop_
_entity.id
_entity.type
_entity.pdbx_description
1 polymer ?
#
loop_
_entity_poly.entity_id
_entity_poly.type
_entity_poly.pdbx_seq_one_letter_code
_entity_poly.pdbx_strand_id
1 'polypeptide(L)'
;MVTTDNPYKILGVEPTATDKEIKSAYRKLAKELHPDLNPGDASAEERFKSVSAAYAILGDKDQRARFDRGEIDATGQERPTEQYYRSYAGEGPRTHYYSSGGFDDFADESDLFAELFRRTRTDFGGGGRGFSGPIRGEDAHYHLAIDFLEAACGAKKRLTMPDGATLDVTVPVGIRDGQNIRLKGKGSPGLNGGPAGDAYVRIEVRPHPLFRREGRDILIDLPITLDEAVLGGKVAVPTIHGKINMSVPAGASSGQTLRLKRKGIAGGKSAPAGDQLVRLKVVLPKKIDPDLKEFMEKWRAKNSYEVRQEVEGARG
;
A
#
# COMPACT_ATOMS: atom_id res chain seq x y z
N MET A 1 -21.50 37.04 7.23
CA MET A 1 -20.75 37.66 8.35
C MET A 1 -19.88 36.60 8.96
N VAL A 2 -18.59 36.63 8.70
CA VAL A 2 -17.64 35.66 9.29
C VAL A 2 -17.51 36.04 10.76
N THR A 3 -18.06 35.21 11.63
CA THR A 3 -17.98 35.39 13.09
C THR A 3 -16.51 35.22 13.50
N THR A 4 -15.96 36.30 14.08
CA THR A 4 -14.60 36.38 14.63
C THR A 4 -14.50 35.56 15.93
N ASP A 5 -14.95 34.32 15.90
CA ASP A 5 -14.97 33.47 17.09
C ASP A 5 -13.56 32.89 17.34
N ASN A 6 -13.17 32.90 18.60
CA ASN A 6 -11.88 32.39 19.04
C ASN A 6 -11.67 30.93 18.58
N PRO A 7 -10.59 30.58 17.85
CA PRO A 7 -10.31 29.22 17.33
C PRO A 7 -10.40 28.13 18.40
N TYR A 8 -10.00 28.38 19.63
CA TYR A 8 -10.16 27.45 20.74
C TYR A 8 -11.61 27.11 21.04
N LYS A 9 -12.49 28.13 20.99
CA LYS A 9 -13.94 27.92 21.20
C LYS A 9 -14.60 27.18 20.05
N ILE A 10 -14.14 27.41 18.82
CA ILE A 10 -14.64 26.69 17.63
C ILE A 10 -14.33 25.22 17.72
N LEU A 11 -13.11 24.85 18.17
CA LEU A 11 -12.73 23.44 18.39
C LEU A 11 -13.24 22.86 19.70
N GLY A 12 -13.81 23.69 20.60
CA GLY A 12 -14.29 23.25 21.91
C GLY A 12 -13.20 22.79 22.87
N VAL A 13 -12.03 23.45 22.80
CA VAL A 13 -10.87 23.15 23.65
C VAL A 13 -10.43 24.39 24.44
N GLU A 14 -9.75 24.16 25.56
CA GLU A 14 -9.20 25.26 26.37
C GLU A 14 -7.93 25.84 25.71
N PRO A 15 -7.60 27.13 25.96
CA PRO A 15 -6.37 27.75 25.45
C PRO A 15 -5.08 27.03 25.89
N THR A 16 -5.15 26.29 27.00
CA THR A 16 -4.05 25.49 27.54
C THR A 16 -3.97 24.07 26.95
N ALA A 17 -4.87 23.72 26.03
CA ALA A 17 -4.94 22.39 25.46
C ALA A 17 -3.63 21.99 24.74
N THR A 18 -3.26 20.73 24.88
CA THR A 18 -2.09 20.15 24.20
C THR A 18 -2.36 19.95 22.70
N ASP A 19 -1.31 19.85 21.90
CA ASP A 19 -1.42 19.58 20.44
C ASP A 19 -2.22 18.29 20.16
N LYS A 20 -2.13 17.29 21.04
CA LYS A 20 -2.88 16.04 20.94
C LYS A 20 -4.39 16.26 21.15
N GLU A 21 -4.77 17.09 22.10
CA GLU A 21 -6.17 17.42 22.38
C GLU A 21 -6.78 18.24 21.26
N ILE A 22 -6.06 19.23 20.74
CA ILE A 22 -6.46 20.03 19.58
C ILE A 22 -6.70 19.13 18.36
N LYS A 23 -5.74 18.24 18.05
CA LYS A 23 -5.84 17.27 16.94
C LYS A 23 -7.03 16.30 17.13
N SER A 24 -7.27 15.85 18.35
CA SER A 24 -8.37 14.93 18.68
C SER A 24 -9.74 15.62 18.52
N ALA A 25 -9.88 16.85 19.02
CA ALA A 25 -11.10 17.64 18.90
C ALA A 25 -11.43 17.92 17.41
N TYR A 26 -10.44 18.34 16.64
CA TYR A 26 -10.60 18.55 15.20
C TYR A 26 -11.10 17.28 14.48
N ARG A 27 -10.45 16.12 14.72
CA ARG A 27 -10.86 14.86 14.07
C ARG A 27 -12.31 14.48 14.39
N LYS A 28 -12.73 14.67 15.64
CA LYS A 28 -14.11 14.40 16.06
C LYS A 28 -15.10 15.28 15.30
N LEU A 29 -14.88 16.58 15.32
CA LEU A 29 -15.75 17.55 14.66
C LEU A 29 -15.75 17.40 13.12
N ALA A 30 -14.58 17.15 12.51
CA ALA A 30 -14.47 16.93 11.08
C ALA A 30 -15.23 15.68 10.63
N LYS A 31 -15.24 14.60 11.43
CA LYS A 31 -16.04 13.42 11.16
C LYS A 31 -17.54 13.67 11.31
N GLU A 32 -17.94 14.38 12.36
CA GLU A 32 -19.36 14.71 12.61
C GLU A 32 -19.95 15.63 11.52
N LEU A 33 -19.16 16.58 11.02
CA LEU A 33 -19.59 17.60 10.06
C LEU A 33 -19.22 17.26 8.61
N HIS A 34 -18.76 16.03 8.34
CA HIS A 34 -18.33 15.63 7.00
C HIS A 34 -19.46 15.75 5.98
N PRO A 35 -19.22 16.31 4.76
CA PRO A 35 -20.26 16.47 3.73
C PRO A 35 -20.93 15.16 3.34
N ASP A 36 -20.19 14.04 3.32
CA ASP A 36 -20.74 12.72 2.98
C ASP A 36 -21.71 12.19 4.04
N LEU A 37 -21.55 12.61 5.30
CA LEU A 37 -22.44 12.23 6.39
C LEU A 37 -23.62 13.21 6.57
N ASN A 38 -23.50 14.43 6.01
CA ASN A 38 -24.50 15.50 6.10
C ASN A 38 -24.79 16.09 4.71
N PRO A 39 -25.24 15.30 3.73
CA PRO A 39 -25.45 15.78 2.38
C PRO A 39 -26.55 16.83 2.32
N GLY A 40 -26.21 18.02 1.83
CA GLY A 40 -27.14 19.13 1.66
C GLY A 40 -27.43 19.98 2.90
N ASP A 41 -26.76 19.75 4.03
CA ASP A 41 -26.86 20.60 5.23
C ASP A 41 -25.86 21.76 5.16
N ALA A 42 -26.35 22.92 4.72
CA ALA A 42 -25.56 24.15 4.62
C ALA A 42 -24.98 24.60 5.99
N SER A 43 -25.68 24.32 7.11
CA SER A 43 -25.20 24.64 8.46
C SER A 43 -24.00 23.76 8.85
N ALA A 44 -24.05 22.48 8.53
CA ALA A 44 -22.93 21.57 8.75
C ALA A 44 -21.70 21.98 7.91
N GLU A 45 -21.91 22.39 6.66
CA GLU A 45 -20.84 22.85 5.77
C GLU A 45 -20.18 24.14 6.30
N GLU A 46 -20.96 25.12 6.76
CA GLU A 46 -20.42 26.35 7.32
C GLU A 46 -19.64 26.11 8.61
N ARG A 47 -20.14 25.23 9.48
CA ARG A 47 -19.44 24.82 10.70
C ARG A 47 -18.16 24.02 10.37
N PHE A 48 -18.18 23.17 9.37
CA PHE A 48 -16.98 22.45 8.90
C PHE A 48 -15.89 23.43 8.42
N LYS A 49 -16.26 24.46 7.66
CA LYS A 49 -15.32 25.52 7.22
C LYS A 49 -14.71 26.25 8.41
N SER A 50 -15.53 26.59 9.41
CA SER A 50 -15.07 27.28 10.63
C SER A 50 -14.11 26.39 11.47
N VAL A 51 -14.44 25.12 11.63
CA VAL A 51 -13.60 24.11 12.34
C VAL A 51 -12.25 23.92 11.63
N SER A 52 -12.26 23.85 10.29
CA SER A 52 -11.05 23.70 9.49
C SER A 52 -10.14 24.94 9.57
N ALA A 53 -10.73 26.15 9.52
CA ALA A 53 -10.00 27.40 9.68
C ALA A 53 -9.37 27.53 11.09
N ALA A 54 -10.11 27.15 12.14
CA ALA A 54 -9.60 27.13 13.50
C ALA A 54 -8.41 26.16 13.67
N TYR A 55 -8.49 24.99 13.05
CA TYR A 55 -7.40 24.01 13.09
C TYR A 55 -6.17 24.46 12.28
N ALA A 56 -6.34 25.18 11.18
CA ALA A 56 -5.21 25.74 10.42
C ALA A 56 -4.33 26.67 11.29
N ILE A 57 -4.93 27.36 12.25
CA ILE A 57 -4.21 28.24 13.19
C ILE A 57 -3.64 27.44 14.37
N LEU A 58 -4.46 26.61 15.02
CA LEU A 58 -4.08 25.94 16.27
C LEU A 58 -3.29 24.64 16.05
N GLY A 59 -3.34 24.04 14.87
CA GLY A 59 -2.63 22.83 14.50
C GLY A 59 -1.15 23.03 14.20
N ASP A 60 -0.76 24.24 13.83
CA ASP A 60 0.62 24.67 13.61
C ASP A 60 1.14 25.43 14.82
N LYS A 61 2.31 25.03 15.36
CA LYS A 61 2.88 25.61 16.60
C LYS A 61 3.23 27.09 16.44
N ASP A 62 3.72 27.47 15.27
CA ASP A 62 4.13 28.86 15.03
C ASP A 62 2.93 29.78 14.84
N GLN A 63 1.90 29.32 14.11
CA GLN A 63 0.65 30.05 13.94
C GLN A 63 -0.08 30.18 15.27
N ARG A 64 -0.15 29.12 16.07
CA ARG A 64 -0.74 29.14 17.40
C ARG A 64 -0.04 30.16 18.30
N ALA A 65 1.32 30.15 18.34
CA ALA A 65 2.10 31.08 19.14
C ALA A 65 1.88 32.53 18.67
N ARG A 66 1.73 32.80 17.36
CA ARG A 66 1.43 34.13 16.82
C ARG A 66 0.02 34.58 17.19
N PHE A 67 -0.96 33.66 17.15
CA PHE A 67 -2.31 33.92 17.57
C PHE A 67 -2.39 34.23 19.08
N ASP A 68 -1.72 33.44 19.90
CA ASP A 68 -1.67 33.63 21.36
C ASP A 68 -1.00 34.95 21.76
N ARG A 69 -0.01 35.44 20.97
CA ARG A 69 0.60 36.75 21.12
C ARG A 69 -0.24 37.91 20.54
N GLY A 70 -1.36 37.61 19.85
CA GLY A 70 -2.20 38.61 19.24
C GLY A 70 -1.66 39.22 17.95
N GLU A 71 -0.63 38.61 17.33
CA GLU A 71 -0.03 39.10 16.08
C GLU A 71 -0.91 38.80 14.86
N ILE A 72 -1.69 37.73 14.93
CA ILE A 72 -2.69 37.37 13.90
C ILE A 72 -4.09 37.28 14.52
N ASP A 73 -5.08 37.44 13.69
CA ASP A 73 -6.51 37.29 14.08
C ASP A 73 -6.97 35.81 13.87
N ALA A 74 -8.26 35.57 14.17
CA ALA A 74 -8.90 34.25 13.99
C ALA A 74 -9.01 33.80 12.53
N THR A 75 -8.65 34.62 11.56
CA THR A 75 -8.57 34.31 10.14
C THR A 75 -7.12 34.09 9.65
N GLY A 76 -6.14 34.24 10.55
CA GLY A 76 -4.72 34.15 10.24
C GLY A 76 -4.14 35.41 9.59
N GLN A 77 -4.87 36.51 9.56
CA GLN A 77 -4.39 37.79 9.04
C GLN A 77 -3.64 38.58 10.13
N GLU A 78 -2.56 39.27 9.74
CA GLU A 78 -1.78 40.10 10.65
C GLU A 78 -2.62 41.29 11.14
N ARG A 79 -2.68 41.48 12.46
CA ARG A 79 -3.30 42.64 13.04
C ARG A 79 -2.36 43.84 12.87
N PRO A 80 -2.82 45.00 12.35
CA PRO A 80 -1.99 46.19 12.33
C PRO A 80 -1.68 46.59 13.77
N THR A 81 -0.44 46.41 14.16
CA THR A 81 0.06 46.94 15.44
C THR A 81 0.21 48.44 15.25
N GLU A 82 -0.49 49.25 16.04
CA GLU A 82 -0.21 50.66 16.19
C GLU A 82 1.20 50.80 16.75
N GLN A 83 2.19 50.94 15.86
CA GLN A 83 3.55 51.28 16.28
C GLN A 83 3.65 52.78 16.49
N TYR A 84 3.80 53.13 17.74
CA TYR A 84 4.38 54.39 18.19
C TYR A 84 5.76 54.55 17.55
N TYR A 85 5.90 55.67 16.78
CA TYR A 85 7.15 56.08 16.17
C TYR A 85 8.29 56.15 17.18
N ARG A 86 9.35 55.33 17.00
CA ARG A 86 10.71 55.70 17.32
C ARG A 86 11.68 55.05 16.34
N SER A 87 12.28 55.96 15.53
CA SER A 87 13.35 55.67 14.61
C SER A 87 14.56 55.05 15.35
N TYR A 88 15.18 54.06 14.75
CA TYR A 88 16.63 54.05 14.46
C TYR A 88 16.94 52.99 13.41
N ALA A 89 17.86 53.37 12.53
CA ALA A 89 18.39 52.67 11.39
C ALA A 89 19.11 51.34 11.74
N GLY A 90 19.06 50.40 10.81
CA GLY A 90 20.10 49.35 10.73
C GLY A 90 19.57 47.99 10.26
N GLU A 91 19.92 47.67 8.99
CA GLU A 91 20.25 46.34 8.47
C GLU A 91 19.16 45.29 8.25
N GLY A 92 18.90 45.04 6.97
CA GLY A 92 18.84 43.75 6.28
C GLY A 92 17.58 42.88 6.44
N PRO A 93 17.00 42.43 5.33
CA PRO A 93 15.84 41.52 5.37
C PRO A 93 16.26 40.10 5.68
N ARG A 94 15.91 39.60 6.86
CA ARG A 94 15.96 38.18 7.18
C ARG A 94 14.70 37.51 6.66
N THR A 95 14.84 36.81 5.57
CA THR A 95 13.86 35.88 5.02
C THR A 95 13.56 34.75 6.01
N HIS A 96 12.39 34.74 6.61
CA HIS A 96 11.92 33.59 7.37
C HIS A 96 11.41 32.51 6.44
N TYR A 97 12.12 31.38 6.45
CA TYR A 97 11.72 30.13 5.80
C TYR A 97 10.46 29.56 6.46
N TYR A 98 9.39 29.45 5.70
CA TYR A 98 8.25 28.63 6.10
C TYR A 98 8.56 27.17 5.82
N SER A 99 8.80 26.41 6.86
CA SER A 99 8.86 24.94 6.80
C SER A 99 7.43 24.39 6.92
N SER A 100 6.84 23.94 5.83
CA SER A 100 5.56 23.23 5.83
C SER A 100 5.78 21.76 6.24
N GLY A 101 6.11 21.55 7.50
CA GLY A 101 6.23 20.22 8.09
C GLY A 101 5.01 19.87 8.93
N GLY A 102 3.96 19.31 8.35
CA GLY A 102 2.81 18.90 9.16
C GLY A 102 1.62 18.28 8.41
N PHE A 103 1.66 18.22 7.09
CA PHE A 103 0.53 17.72 6.29
C PHE A 103 0.71 16.33 5.68
N ASP A 104 1.86 15.67 5.88
CA ASP A 104 2.17 14.38 5.24
C ASP A 104 1.36 13.17 5.77
N ASP A 105 0.59 13.35 6.85
CA ASP A 105 -0.14 12.22 7.47
C ASP A 105 -1.63 12.13 7.03
N PHE A 106 -2.08 13.02 6.13
CA PHE A 106 -3.47 13.08 5.65
C PHE A 106 -3.66 12.85 4.14
N ALA A 107 -2.63 12.37 3.45
CA ALA A 107 -2.62 12.25 1.98
C ALA A 107 -3.54 11.15 1.42
N ASP A 108 -4.25 10.38 2.25
CA ASP A 108 -5.00 9.21 1.77
C ASP A 108 -6.53 9.42 1.64
N GLU A 109 -7.07 10.59 2.00
CA GLU A 109 -8.55 10.78 1.96
C GLU A 109 -9.07 12.14 1.48
N SER A 110 -8.24 13.02 0.87
CA SER A 110 -8.76 14.34 0.48
C SER A 110 -8.23 14.95 -0.80
N ASP A 111 -8.46 14.32 -1.94
CA ASP A 111 -8.43 14.99 -3.26
C ASP A 111 -9.42 16.19 -3.30
N LEU A 112 -10.46 16.13 -2.48
CA LEU A 112 -11.46 17.21 -2.35
C LEU A 112 -10.91 18.46 -1.64
N PHE A 113 -9.96 18.27 -0.70
CA PHE A 113 -9.38 19.39 0.06
C PHE A 113 -8.34 20.16 -0.77
N ALA A 114 -7.58 19.45 -1.58
CA ALA A 114 -6.64 20.07 -2.53
C ALA A 114 -7.39 20.89 -3.61
N GLU A 115 -8.54 20.40 -4.08
CA GLU A 115 -9.38 21.09 -5.07
C GLU A 115 -10.06 22.33 -4.49
N LEU A 116 -10.56 22.28 -3.24
CA LEU A 116 -11.17 23.41 -2.56
C LEU A 116 -10.15 24.52 -2.28
N PHE A 117 -8.92 24.15 -1.87
CA PHE A 117 -7.84 25.12 -1.61
C PHE A 117 -7.31 25.73 -2.92
N ARG A 118 -7.34 24.99 -4.02
CA ARG A 118 -6.99 25.50 -5.35
C ARG A 118 -8.01 26.49 -5.89
N ARG A 119 -9.32 26.28 -5.64
CA ARG A 119 -10.40 27.19 -6.06
C ARG A 119 -10.41 28.51 -5.27
N THR A 120 -10.09 28.47 -3.98
CA THR A 120 -10.05 29.69 -3.15
C THR A 120 -8.87 30.60 -3.48
N ARG A 121 -7.80 30.03 -4.10
CA ARG A 121 -6.59 30.77 -4.49
C ARG A 121 -6.72 31.51 -5.85
N THR A 122 -7.70 31.16 -6.67
CA THR A 122 -7.94 31.78 -7.98
C THR A 122 -8.80 33.04 -7.93
N ASP A 123 -9.49 33.30 -6.80
CA ASP A 123 -10.45 34.41 -6.69
C ASP A 123 -9.89 35.67 -5.97
N PHE A 124 -8.64 35.62 -5.49
CA PHE A 124 -7.97 36.82 -4.93
C PHE A 124 -6.85 37.28 -5.87
N GLY A 125 -7.25 38.21 -6.68
CA GLY A 125 -6.65 38.92 -7.76
C GLY A 125 -5.19 39.25 -7.75
N GLY A 126 -4.63 39.20 -8.95
CA GLY A 126 -3.83 40.27 -9.54
C GLY A 126 -2.37 40.38 -9.11
N GLY A 127 -1.49 40.02 -10.01
CA GLY A 127 -0.11 40.51 -9.98
C GLY A 127 0.90 39.42 -10.29
N GLY A 128 1.22 39.24 -11.57
CA GLY A 128 2.33 38.37 -12.04
C GLY A 128 3.66 38.77 -11.42
N ARG A 129 4.03 38.09 -10.34
CA ARG A 129 5.42 37.93 -9.92
C ARG A 129 5.68 36.44 -9.98
N GLY A 130 6.54 36.04 -10.92
CA GLY A 130 6.97 34.67 -11.09
C GLY A 130 7.35 34.06 -9.74
N PHE A 131 6.72 32.93 -9.40
CA PHE A 131 6.97 32.19 -8.16
C PHE A 131 8.40 31.65 -8.25
N SER A 132 9.38 32.39 -7.72
CA SER A 132 10.81 32.03 -7.70
C SER A 132 11.16 31.10 -6.53
N GLY A 133 10.16 30.52 -5.85
CA GLY A 133 10.40 29.57 -4.75
C GLY A 133 10.80 28.17 -5.23
N PRO A 134 11.45 27.37 -4.38
CA PRO A 134 11.77 25.99 -4.68
C PRO A 134 10.47 25.18 -4.90
N ILE A 135 10.34 24.58 -6.09
CA ILE A 135 9.18 23.79 -6.49
C ILE A 135 9.60 22.32 -6.46
N ARG A 136 8.84 21.47 -5.74
CA ARG A 136 9.05 20.02 -5.74
C ARG A 136 8.83 19.45 -7.13
N GLY A 137 9.68 18.51 -7.56
CA GLY A 137 9.52 17.77 -8.79
C GLY A 137 8.28 16.88 -8.78
N GLU A 138 7.80 16.52 -9.95
CA GLU A 138 6.66 15.63 -10.12
C GLU A 138 7.02 14.19 -9.75
N ASP A 139 6.02 13.45 -9.24
CA ASP A 139 6.15 12.03 -8.97
C ASP A 139 6.10 11.24 -10.29
N ALA A 140 6.93 10.22 -10.41
CA ALA A 140 7.04 9.39 -11.59
C ALA A 140 6.44 8.00 -11.36
N HIS A 141 5.73 7.46 -12.35
CA HIS A 141 5.08 6.15 -12.27
C HIS A 141 5.71 5.18 -13.28
N TYR A 142 6.13 4.02 -12.78
CA TYR A 142 6.78 2.98 -13.55
C TYR A 142 6.07 1.64 -13.37
N HIS A 143 6.21 0.75 -14.35
CA HIS A 143 5.77 -0.64 -14.29
C HIS A 143 6.99 -1.56 -14.32
N LEU A 144 7.03 -2.53 -13.42
CA LEU A 144 8.10 -3.51 -13.35
C LEU A 144 7.51 -4.92 -13.32
N ALA A 145 7.69 -5.65 -14.44
CA ALA A 145 7.34 -7.05 -14.50
C ALA A 145 8.45 -7.90 -13.86
N ILE A 146 8.06 -8.76 -12.92
CA ILE A 146 8.96 -9.68 -12.21
C ILE A 146 8.44 -11.10 -12.30
N ASP A 147 9.34 -12.07 -12.15
CA ASP A 147 8.94 -13.47 -12.13
C ASP A 147 8.34 -13.87 -10.77
N PHE A 148 7.51 -14.90 -10.78
CA PHE A 148 6.87 -15.45 -9.59
C PHE A 148 7.84 -15.73 -8.45
N LEU A 149 8.99 -16.35 -8.76
CA LEU A 149 10.02 -16.68 -7.76
C LEU A 149 10.66 -15.43 -7.17
N GLU A 150 10.84 -14.38 -7.96
CA GLU A 150 11.34 -13.08 -7.50
C GLU A 150 10.34 -12.39 -6.57
N ALA A 151 9.05 -12.46 -6.89
CA ALA A 151 8.01 -11.96 -6.01
C ALA A 151 7.91 -12.76 -4.70
N ALA A 152 8.07 -14.08 -4.77
CA ALA A 152 7.98 -14.96 -3.61
C ALA A 152 9.19 -14.84 -2.66
N CYS A 153 10.42 -14.79 -3.21
CA CYS A 153 11.66 -14.81 -2.46
C CYS A 153 12.29 -13.42 -2.23
N GLY A 154 11.77 -12.40 -2.91
CA GLY A 154 12.40 -11.08 -2.98
C GLY A 154 13.56 -11.04 -3.98
N ALA A 155 13.80 -9.87 -4.54
CA ALA A 155 14.86 -9.67 -5.52
C ALA A 155 15.37 -8.22 -5.51
N LYS A 156 16.54 -8.00 -6.09
CA LYS A 156 17.02 -6.66 -6.46
C LYS A 156 16.97 -6.56 -7.97
N LYS A 157 16.24 -5.60 -8.49
CA LYS A 157 16.10 -5.35 -9.93
C LYS A 157 16.60 -3.98 -10.28
N ARG A 158 17.19 -3.85 -11.44
CA ARG A 158 17.57 -2.57 -12.02
C ARG A 158 16.60 -2.22 -13.14
N LEU A 159 15.94 -1.09 -12.99
CA LEU A 159 15.04 -0.52 -13.98
C LEU A 159 15.78 0.58 -14.73
N THR A 160 15.82 0.48 -16.06
CA THR A 160 16.33 1.56 -16.90
C THR A 160 15.17 2.49 -17.24
N MET A 161 15.33 3.76 -16.91
CA MET A 161 14.34 4.80 -17.18
C MET A 161 14.46 5.32 -18.62
N PRO A 162 13.43 5.98 -19.15
CA PRO A 162 13.45 6.51 -20.53
C PRO A 162 14.56 7.52 -20.79
N ASP A 163 15.04 8.23 -19.76
CA ASP A 163 16.14 9.17 -19.79
C ASP A 163 17.54 8.50 -19.75
N GLY A 164 17.59 7.15 -19.74
CA GLY A 164 18.82 6.36 -19.63
C GLY A 164 19.35 6.20 -18.21
N ALA A 165 18.76 6.84 -17.22
CA ALA A 165 19.13 6.64 -15.82
C ALA A 165 18.69 5.25 -15.33
N THR A 166 19.42 4.71 -14.36
CA THR A 166 19.11 3.40 -13.79
C THR A 166 18.61 3.55 -12.36
N LEU A 167 17.54 2.83 -12.04
CA LEU A 167 16.90 2.81 -10.73
C LEU A 167 16.99 1.42 -10.13
N ASP A 168 17.66 1.28 -8.99
CA ASP A 168 17.73 0.01 -8.27
C ASP A 168 16.48 -0.15 -7.39
N VAL A 169 15.66 -1.15 -7.71
CA VAL A 169 14.41 -1.47 -7.01
C VAL A 169 14.63 -2.71 -6.17
N THR A 170 14.47 -2.58 -4.85
CA THR A 170 14.45 -3.74 -3.95
C THR A 170 13.02 -4.26 -3.82
N VAL A 171 12.77 -5.42 -4.40
CA VAL A 171 11.48 -6.12 -4.32
C VAL A 171 11.41 -6.86 -2.98
N PRO A 172 10.49 -6.52 -2.08
CA PRO A 172 10.34 -7.23 -0.82
C PRO A 172 9.81 -8.65 -1.01
N VAL A 173 10.16 -9.55 -0.08
CA VAL A 173 9.68 -10.93 -0.08
C VAL A 173 8.16 -10.96 0.03
N GLY A 174 7.53 -11.73 -0.85
CA GLY A 174 6.09 -11.94 -0.83
C GLY A 174 5.27 -10.77 -1.35
N ILE A 175 5.85 -9.86 -2.12
CA ILE A 175 5.11 -8.79 -2.79
C ILE A 175 3.95 -9.36 -3.62
N ARG A 176 2.86 -8.64 -3.73
CA ARG A 176 1.68 -9.06 -4.49
C ARG A 176 1.65 -8.38 -5.84
N ASP A 177 0.98 -9.04 -6.79
CA ASP A 177 0.65 -8.43 -8.07
C ASP A 177 -0.13 -7.12 -7.88
N GLY A 178 0.18 -6.10 -8.69
CA GLY A 178 -0.42 -4.78 -8.62
C GLY A 178 0.06 -3.89 -7.47
N GLN A 179 0.93 -4.37 -6.58
CA GLN A 179 1.42 -3.59 -5.44
C GLN A 179 2.45 -2.54 -5.89
N ASN A 180 2.39 -1.34 -5.30
CA ASN A 180 3.32 -0.25 -5.58
C ASN A 180 4.49 -0.23 -4.58
N ILE A 181 5.70 0.03 -5.09
CA ILE A 181 6.90 0.34 -4.30
C ILE A 181 7.21 1.82 -4.47
N ARG A 182 7.23 2.58 -3.37
CA ARG A 182 7.62 3.99 -3.37
C ARG A 182 9.13 4.10 -3.17
N LEU A 183 9.79 4.82 -4.05
CA LEU A 183 11.22 5.15 -3.99
C LEU A 183 11.35 6.65 -3.80
N LYS A 184 11.62 7.05 -2.55
CA LYS A 184 11.65 8.47 -2.14
C LYS A 184 12.73 9.25 -2.90
N GLY A 185 12.36 10.42 -3.44
CA GLY A 185 13.26 11.32 -4.14
C GLY A 185 13.81 10.78 -5.46
N LYS A 186 13.11 9.81 -6.10
CA LYS A 186 13.49 9.20 -7.37
C LYS A 186 12.53 9.54 -8.52
N GLY A 187 11.66 10.54 -8.33
CA GLY A 187 10.83 11.15 -9.37
C GLY A 187 11.58 12.24 -10.15
N SER A 188 10.83 13.13 -10.80
CA SER A 188 11.40 14.25 -11.56
C SER A 188 12.17 15.22 -10.66
N PRO A 189 13.24 15.87 -11.16
CA PRO A 189 13.96 16.87 -10.40
C PRO A 189 13.07 18.06 -10.08
N GLY A 190 13.25 18.65 -8.90
CA GLY A 190 12.58 19.88 -8.51
C GLY A 190 13.14 21.10 -9.27
N LEU A 191 12.33 22.15 -9.36
CA LEU A 191 12.73 23.42 -9.97
C LEU A 191 13.19 24.40 -8.87
N ASN A 192 14.08 25.32 -9.24
CA ASN A 192 14.60 26.38 -8.35
C ASN A 192 15.18 25.84 -7.02
N GLY A 193 15.87 24.68 -7.06
CA GLY A 193 16.43 24.06 -5.85
C GLY A 193 15.40 23.29 -5.00
N GLY A 194 14.20 23.06 -5.52
CA GLY A 194 13.19 22.21 -4.86
C GLY A 194 13.60 20.74 -4.81
N PRO A 195 13.08 19.95 -3.85
CA PRO A 195 13.36 18.52 -3.76
C PRO A 195 12.78 17.77 -4.97
N ALA A 196 13.41 16.66 -5.34
CA ALA A 196 12.86 15.76 -6.36
C ALA A 196 11.55 15.11 -5.89
N GLY A 197 10.68 14.76 -6.83
CA GLY A 197 9.49 13.93 -6.59
C GLY A 197 9.86 12.49 -6.22
N ASP A 198 8.89 11.64 -6.03
CA ASP A 198 9.06 10.22 -5.73
C ASP A 198 8.79 9.36 -6.96
N ALA A 199 9.38 8.16 -7.01
CA ALA A 199 9.04 7.18 -8.04
C ALA A 199 8.16 6.08 -7.44
N TYR A 200 7.03 5.82 -8.07
CA TYR A 200 6.11 4.72 -7.75
C TYR A 200 6.27 3.63 -8.79
N VAL A 201 6.74 2.47 -8.35
CA VAL A 201 6.96 1.31 -9.21
C VAL A 201 5.85 0.30 -8.96
N ARG A 202 4.91 0.18 -9.90
CA ARG A 202 3.85 -0.83 -9.87
C ARG A 202 4.43 -2.17 -10.30
N ILE A 203 4.27 -3.16 -9.45
CA ILE A 203 4.77 -4.51 -9.69
C ILE A 203 3.73 -5.34 -10.44
N GLU A 204 4.16 -5.99 -11.51
CA GLU A 204 3.41 -6.99 -12.24
C GLU A 204 4.08 -8.35 -12.09
N VAL A 205 3.39 -9.33 -11.49
CA VAL A 205 3.94 -10.67 -11.24
C VAL A 205 3.53 -11.61 -12.36
N ARG A 206 4.52 -12.10 -13.14
CA ARG A 206 4.27 -13.10 -14.17
C ARG A 206 3.84 -14.44 -13.56
N PRO A 207 2.81 -15.10 -14.11
CA PRO A 207 2.39 -16.41 -13.65
C PRO A 207 3.49 -17.45 -13.86
N HIS A 208 3.58 -18.41 -12.93
CA HIS A 208 4.55 -19.52 -13.04
C HIS A 208 3.86 -20.79 -13.51
N PRO A 209 4.46 -21.62 -14.39
CA PRO A 209 3.81 -22.81 -14.93
C PRO A 209 3.52 -23.88 -13.87
N LEU A 210 4.29 -23.93 -12.79
CA LEU A 210 4.16 -24.97 -11.76
C LEU A 210 3.56 -24.43 -10.46
N PHE A 211 3.93 -23.22 -10.04
CA PHE A 211 3.56 -22.68 -8.74
C PHE A 211 2.35 -21.76 -8.83
N ARG A 212 1.42 -21.95 -7.88
CA ARG A 212 0.31 -21.03 -7.63
C ARG A 212 0.39 -20.53 -6.20
N ARG A 213 0.01 -19.29 -5.98
CA ARG A 213 0.05 -18.67 -4.65
C ARG A 213 -1.34 -18.60 -4.04
N GLU A 214 -1.47 -19.04 -2.80
CA GLU A 214 -2.65 -18.85 -1.96
C GLU A 214 -2.23 -18.18 -0.64
N GLY A 215 -2.44 -16.88 -0.55
CA GLY A 215 -1.95 -16.12 0.60
C GLY A 215 -0.43 -16.16 0.74
N ARG A 216 0.10 -16.92 1.71
CA ARG A 216 1.53 -17.22 1.87
C ARG A 216 1.89 -18.63 1.46
N ASP A 217 0.89 -19.47 1.23
CA ASP A 217 1.11 -20.84 0.82
C ASP A 217 1.35 -20.91 -0.68
N ILE A 218 2.08 -21.94 -1.09
CA ILE A 218 2.39 -22.26 -2.48
C ILE A 218 1.74 -23.58 -2.84
N LEU A 219 0.93 -23.60 -3.88
CA LEU A 219 0.34 -24.79 -4.43
C LEU A 219 1.14 -25.28 -5.63
N ILE A 220 1.28 -26.61 -5.73
CA ILE A 220 1.84 -27.30 -6.88
C ILE A 220 1.05 -28.58 -7.17
N ASP A 221 0.80 -28.85 -8.45
CA ASP A 221 0.34 -30.15 -8.91
C ASP A 221 1.56 -31.00 -9.24
N LEU A 222 1.80 -32.06 -8.45
CA LEU A 222 2.94 -32.94 -8.62
C LEU A 222 2.51 -34.21 -9.35
N PRO A 223 2.96 -34.42 -10.58
CA PRO A 223 2.76 -35.72 -11.22
C PRO A 223 3.58 -36.81 -10.51
N ILE A 224 2.92 -37.90 -10.18
CA ILE A 224 3.53 -39.12 -9.65
C ILE A 224 3.15 -40.30 -10.54
N THR A 225 4.00 -41.32 -10.54
CA THR A 225 3.77 -42.55 -11.31
C THR A 225 2.79 -43.48 -10.60
N LEU A 226 2.27 -44.46 -11.30
CA LEU A 226 1.35 -45.45 -10.75
C LEU A 226 2.00 -46.27 -9.63
N ASP A 227 3.24 -46.68 -9.80
CA ASP A 227 4.01 -47.42 -8.79
C ASP A 227 4.29 -46.57 -7.55
N GLU A 228 4.65 -45.29 -7.71
CA GLU A 228 4.82 -44.35 -6.59
C GLU A 228 3.50 -44.16 -5.83
N ALA A 229 2.36 -44.13 -6.52
CA ALA A 229 1.05 -44.01 -5.89
C ALA A 229 0.68 -45.29 -5.11
N VAL A 230 0.92 -46.47 -5.65
CA VAL A 230 0.56 -47.76 -5.06
C VAL A 230 1.50 -48.13 -3.92
N LEU A 231 2.81 -48.08 -4.19
CA LEU A 231 3.84 -48.56 -3.27
C LEU A 231 4.34 -47.51 -2.30
N GLY A 232 4.08 -46.25 -2.61
CA GLY A 232 4.71 -45.11 -1.94
C GLY A 232 6.17 -44.96 -2.32
N GLY A 233 6.79 -43.90 -1.80
CA GLY A 233 8.21 -43.69 -2.10
C GLY A 233 8.69 -42.28 -1.79
N LYS A 234 9.94 -42.00 -2.07
CA LYS A 234 10.52 -40.66 -1.96
C LYS A 234 10.53 -39.98 -3.32
N VAL A 235 9.84 -38.89 -3.46
CA VAL A 235 9.72 -38.11 -4.70
C VAL A 235 10.37 -36.75 -4.53
N ALA A 236 11.14 -36.33 -5.54
CA ALA A 236 11.73 -34.99 -5.55
C ALA A 236 10.68 -33.95 -5.92
N VAL A 237 10.41 -33.01 -5.00
CA VAL A 237 9.43 -31.95 -5.17
C VAL A 237 10.14 -30.62 -5.36
N PRO A 238 9.86 -29.87 -6.43
CA PRO A 238 10.33 -28.50 -6.56
C PRO A 238 9.65 -27.60 -5.55
N THR A 239 10.42 -26.70 -4.94
CA THR A 239 9.93 -25.65 -4.08
C THR A 239 10.45 -24.30 -4.54
N ILE A 240 9.91 -23.20 -4.03
CA ILE A 240 10.45 -21.87 -4.31
C ILE A 240 11.86 -21.65 -3.78
N HIS A 241 12.38 -22.58 -2.96
CA HIS A 241 13.75 -22.55 -2.40
C HIS A 241 14.66 -23.67 -2.94
N GLY A 242 14.25 -24.37 -3.99
CA GLY A 242 14.97 -25.50 -4.56
C GLY A 242 14.20 -26.81 -4.42
N LYS A 243 14.84 -27.94 -4.78
CA LYS A 243 14.21 -29.27 -4.72
C LYS A 243 14.40 -29.91 -3.36
N ILE A 244 13.37 -30.62 -2.87
CA ILE A 244 13.42 -31.40 -1.64
C ILE A 244 12.80 -32.78 -1.88
N ASN A 245 13.22 -33.78 -1.13
CA ASN A 245 12.60 -35.11 -1.16
C ASN A 245 11.42 -35.16 -0.19
N MET A 246 10.25 -35.58 -0.68
CA MET A 246 9.04 -35.79 0.07
C MET A 246 8.64 -37.27 0.03
N SER A 247 8.19 -37.81 1.15
CA SER A 247 7.65 -39.17 1.19
C SER A 247 6.18 -39.12 0.76
N VAL A 248 5.86 -39.93 -0.26
CA VAL A 248 4.49 -40.23 -0.68
C VAL A 248 4.07 -41.49 0.04
N PRO A 249 2.94 -41.51 0.77
CA PRO A 249 2.46 -42.73 1.40
C PRO A 249 1.98 -43.74 0.36
N ALA A 250 2.08 -45.04 0.67
CA ALA A 250 1.47 -46.09 -0.15
C ALA A 250 -0.05 -45.91 -0.20
N GLY A 251 -0.66 -46.17 -1.35
CA GLY A 251 -2.07 -45.99 -1.59
C GLY A 251 -2.48 -44.51 -1.81
N ALA A 252 -1.54 -43.66 -2.18
CA ALA A 252 -1.82 -42.25 -2.50
C ALA A 252 -2.71 -42.14 -3.73
N SER A 253 -3.68 -41.21 -3.69
CA SER A 253 -4.63 -40.97 -4.80
C SER A 253 -4.46 -39.59 -5.40
N SER A 254 -4.88 -39.44 -6.66
CA SER A 254 -4.97 -38.14 -7.32
C SER A 254 -5.87 -37.19 -6.53
N GLY A 255 -5.44 -35.92 -6.37
CA GLY A 255 -6.15 -34.93 -5.59
C GLY A 255 -5.76 -34.88 -4.11
N GLN A 256 -5.13 -35.93 -3.58
CA GLN A 256 -4.57 -35.90 -2.23
C GLN A 256 -3.51 -34.83 -2.09
N THR A 257 -3.61 -34.02 -1.03
CA THR A 257 -2.68 -32.89 -0.79
C THR A 257 -1.77 -33.22 0.38
N LEU A 258 -0.47 -33.18 0.12
CA LEU A 258 0.60 -33.31 1.10
C LEU A 258 1.17 -31.94 1.44
N ARG A 259 1.51 -31.70 2.70
CA ARG A 259 1.97 -30.40 3.20
C ARG A 259 3.45 -30.44 3.54
N LEU A 260 4.20 -29.54 2.93
CA LEU A 260 5.60 -29.28 3.25
C LEU A 260 5.67 -28.03 4.11
N LYS A 261 5.85 -28.22 5.41
CA LYS A 261 5.83 -27.13 6.40
C LYS A 261 6.92 -26.10 6.13
N ARG A 262 6.56 -24.81 6.19
CA ARG A 262 7.47 -23.66 6.04
C ARG A 262 8.21 -23.61 4.70
N LYS A 263 7.65 -24.22 3.64
CA LYS A 263 8.22 -24.17 2.27
C LYS A 263 7.48 -23.22 1.34
N GLY A 264 6.56 -22.44 1.87
CA GLY A 264 5.92 -21.32 1.19
C GLY A 264 6.68 -19.99 1.34
N ILE A 265 5.99 -18.89 1.12
CA ILE A 265 6.55 -17.53 1.18
C ILE A 265 6.92 -17.20 2.62
N ALA A 266 8.11 -16.63 2.82
CA ALA A 266 8.57 -16.22 4.13
C ALA A 266 7.62 -15.19 4.76
N GLY A 267 7.33 -15.34 6.03
CA GLY A 267 6.62 -14.37 6.82
C GLY A 267 7.51 -13.18 7.14
N GLY A 268 6.91 -12.00 7.36
CA GLY A 268 7.62 -10.84 7.90
C GLY A 268 8.03 -11.05 9.37
N LYS A 269 8.53 -9.98 10.02
CA LYS A 269 9.06 -10.02 11.40
C LYS A 269 8.13 -10.67 12.45
N SER A 270 6.82 -10.69 12.20
CA SER A 270 5.82 -11.14 13.19
C SER A 270 4.95 -12.32 12.71
N ALA A 271 5.27 -12.95 11.58
CA ALA A 271 4.44 -14.02 11.05
C ALA A 271 5.28 -15.19 10.53
N PRO A 272 4.84 -16.45 10.74
CA PRO A 272 5.53 -17.63 10.23
C PRO A 272 5.53 -17.65 8.69
N ALA A 273 6.49 -18.37 8.11
CA ALA A 273 6.48 -18.70 6.69
C ALA A 273 5.24 -19.55 6.38
N GLY A 274 4.70 -19.38 5.18
CA GLY A 274 3.66 -20.25 4.64
C GLY A 274 4.18 -21.66 4.36
N ASP A 275 3.28 -22.57 4.01
CA ASP A 275 3.57 -23.95 3.66
C ASP A 275 3.55 -24.14 2.14
N GLN A 276 4.11 -25.24 1.66
CA GLN A 276 3.85 -25.67 0.30
C GLN A 276 2.88 -26.85 0.32
N LEU A 277 1.79 -26.69 -0.43
CA LEU A 277 0.75 -27.68 -0.60
C LEU A 277 1.01 -28.42 -1.93
N VAL A 278 1.26 -29.71 -1.83
CA VAL A 278 1.59 -30.57 -2.96
C VAL A 278 0.40 -31.44 -3.26
N ARG A 279 -0.34 -31.13 -4.31
CA ARG A 279 -1.47 -31.94 -4.77
C ARG A 279 -0.98 -33.00 -5.71
N LEU A 280 -1.15 -34.26 -5.34
CA LEU A 280 -0.71 -35.40 -6.12
C LEU A 280 -1.61 -35.59 -7.36
N LYS A 281 -0.98 -35.91 -8.49
CA LYS A 281 -1.65 -36.24 -9.73
C LYS A 281 -1.04 -37.52 -10.28
N VAL A 282 -1.75 -38.63 -10.14
CA VAL A 282 -1.28 -39.92 -10.73
C VAL A 282 -1.35 -39.83 -12.24
N VAL A 283 -0.24 -40.15 -12.89
CA VAL A 283 -0.11 -40.10 -14.35
C VAL A 283 0.31 -41.46 -14.84
N LEU A 284 -0.41 -41.99 -15.82
CA LEU A 284 -0.07 -43.22 -16.49
C LEU A 284 1.08 -42.99 -17.49
N PRO A 285 1.88 -44.03 -17.78
CA PRO A 285 2.90 -43.95 -18.81
C PRO A 285 2.27 -43.63 -20.18
N LYS A 286 2.94 -42.81 -20.99
CA LYS A 286 2.46 -42.42 -22.32
C LYS A 286 2.20 -43.61 -23.24
N LYS A 287 2.99 -44.70 -23.10
CA LYS A 287 2.76 -45.96 -23.77
C LYS A 287 2.57 -47.01 -22.70
N ILE A 288 1.45 -47.72 -22.76
CA ILE A 288 1.18 -48.87 -21.89
C ILE A 288 1.80 -50.08 -22.56
N ASP A 289 2.74 -50.71 -21.87
CA ASP A 289 3.36 -51.92 -22.34
C ASP A 289 2.44 -53.15 -22.17
N PRO A 290 2.68 -54.25 -22.91
CA PRO A 290 1.85 -55.43 -22.82
C PRO A 290 1.81 -56.05 -21.43
N ASP A 291 2.91 -56.00 -20.68
CA ASP A 291 3.01 -56.62 -19.37
C ASP A 291 2.16 -55.90 -18.35
N LEU A 292 2.17 -54.55 -18.35
CA LEU A 292 1.30 -53.74 -17.53
C LEU A 292 -0.19 -53.97 -17.85
N LYS A 293 -0.52 -54.08 -19.15
CA LYS A 293 -1.87 -54.37 -19.61
C LYS A 293 -2.35 -55.71 -19.08
N GLU A 294 -1.58 -56.77 -19.29
CA GLU A 294 -1.90 -58.11 -18.81
C GLU A 294 -2.04 -58.19 -17.30
N PHE A 295 -1.10 -57.55 -16.57
CA PHE A 295 -1.21 -57.42 -15.11
C PHE A 295 -2.51 -56.78 -14.70
N MET A 296 -2.89 -55.67 -15.30
CA MET A 296 -4.12 -54.92 -14.93
C MET A 296 -5.40 -55.72 -15.29
N GLU A 297 -5.39 -56.48 -16.38
CA GLU A 297 -6.52 -57.35 -16.74
C GLU A 297 -6.72 -58.47 -15.69
N LYS A 298 -5.63 -59.11 -15.28
CA LYS A 298 -5.65 -60.15 -14.23
C LYS A 298 -6.05 -59.57 -12.87
N TRP A 299 -5.53 -58.42 -12.51
CA TRP A 299 -5.83 -57.78 -11.26
C TRP A 299 -7.29 -57.35 -11.17
N ARG A 300 -7.81 -56.69 -12.22
CA ARG A 300 -9.21 -56.27 -12.32
C ARG A 300 -10.21 -57.40 -12.14
N ALA A 301 -9.89 -58.57 -12.68
CA ALA A 301 -10.78 -59.72 -12.56
C ALA A 301 -10.99 -60.20 -11.12
N LYS A 302 -10.04 -59.88 -10.21
CA LYS A 302 -10.06 -60.34 -8.82
C LYS A 302 -10.36 -59.19 -7.83
N ASN A 303 -10.21 -57.94 -8.27
CA ASN A 303 -10.25 -56.76 -7.39
C ASN A 303 -11.15 -55.67 -8.00
N SER A 304 -12.44 -55.85 -7.92
CA SER A 304 -13.40 -54.83 -8.30
C SER A 304 -13.58 -53.80 -7.20
N TYR A 305 -13.50 -52.51 -7.54
CA TYR A 305 -13.87 -51.40 -6.61
C TYR A 305 -14.59 -50.31 -7.37
N GLU A 306 -15.53 -49.62 -6.68
CA GLU A 306 -16.34 -48.57 -7.23
C GLU A 306 -15.86 -47.19 -6.76
N VAL A 307 -15.64 -46.30 -7.72
CA VAL A 307 -15.13 -44.93 -7.46
C VAL A 307 -16.14 -43.84 -7.86
N ARG A 308 -17.35 -44.23 -8.33
CA ARG A 308 -18.34 -43.28 -8.89
C ARG A 308 -19.59 -43.12 -8.01
N GLN A 309 -19.67 -43.79 -6.86
CA GLN A 309 -20.84 -43.71 -5.96
C GLN A 309 -21.20 -42.29 -5.53
N GLU A 310 -20.18 -41.46 -5.24
CA GLU A 310 -20.40 -40.05 -4.88
C GLU A 310 -20.94 -39.19 -6.03
N VAL A 311 -20.59 -39.52 -7.27
CA VAL A 311 -21.06 -38.79 -8.47
C VAL A 311 -22.49 -39.18 -8.81
N GLU A 312 -22.89 -40.42 -8.53
CA GLU A 312 -24.25 -40.91 -8.78
C GLU A 312 -25.24 -40.38 -7.72
N GLY A 313 -24.80 -40.22 -6.47
CA GLY A 313 -25.60 -39.65 -5.39
C GLY A 313 -25.87 -38.14 -5.52
N ALA A 314 -25.11 -37.41 -6.33
CA ALA A 314 -25.28 -35.97 -6.52
C ALA A 314 -26.37 -35.57 -7.51
N ARG A 315 -27.15 -36.55 -8.03
CA ARG A 315 -28.31 -36.34 -8.92
C ARG A 315 -29.65 -36.40 -8.20
N GLY A 316 -29.69 -36.19 -6.89
CA GLY A 316 -30.89 -36.09 -6.09
C GLY A 316 -31.26 -34.63 -5.79
#